data_1f53d9604069d1513c97d20ecab9d24c
#
_entry.id   1f53d9604069d1513c97d20ecab9d24c
#
_cell.length_a   1.000
_cell.length_b   1.000
_cell.length_c   1.000
_cell.angle_alpha   90.00
_cell.angle_beta   90.00
_cell.angle_gamma   90.00
#
_symmetry.space_group_name_H-M   'P 1'
#
loop_
_entity.id
_entity.type
_entity.pdbx_description
1 polymer ?
#
loop_
_entity_poly.entity_id
_entity_poly.type
_entity_poly.pdbx_seq_one_letter_code
_entity_poly.pdbx_strand_id
1 'polypeptide(L)'
;APVRYQGKSMIIALSVLALIIILSIGAVYIHDKRQNEHTILRNFPVIGHVRYFAETWGEYMRQYQYLPDWAERPFNRLERSWVYRSAKGISNLVSFGSENLPNFVFRNAAFPVLEEEKRPWPGKLIGIASGPGACTEPFPAKNFFNISGMSYGALSHAAVTALSRGAKLAGVWMGTGEGGLSKFHLEGGGDIVMQIGTAKYGVRELDGSLSETRIREIAAYPQIKMFEVKLAQGAKPGKGGILPANKVTAEIAAIRGIPEGQDSISPNRHRDIGNIQELGAFIHRIRTLSGKPVGVKFVVGSSAFVNAWFADCRTHPEHCPDYVHVDGGEGGTGAAPASLADYVGLPITQALPIVAEVRLSHGLQDRIRIIAAGKLVTPDKVAWALCEGADFVSSARGFMFSLGCIQAMKCGSGSCPTGVTAVDPKLIRGLDPADKAVRVARYAKRMQDEVDVIAHSCGLENAGQFRPEHVTEIERGVAGFRAHGS
;
A
#
# COMPACT_ATOMS: atom_id res chain seq x y z
N ALA A 1 61.50 15.25 -33.02
CA ALA A 1 61.18 13.88 -33.44
C ALA A 1 60.04 13.17 -32.62
N PRO A 2 59.63 13.58 -31.40
CA PRO A 2 58.59 12.81 -30.64
C PRO A 2 57.16 13.08 -31.16
N VAL A 3 56.84 14.21 -31.74
CA VAL A 3 55.47 14.58 -32.14
C VAL A 3 54.93 13.73 -33.32
N ARG A 4 55.77 13.26 -34.23
CA ARG A 4 55.37 12.40 -35.36
C ARG A 4 54.98 10.99 -34.99
N TYR A 5 55.48 10.44 -33.86
CA TYR A 5 55.12 9.07 -33.40
C TYR A 5 53.76 9.03 -32.71
N GLN A 6 53.41 10.08 -31.97
CA GLN A 6 52.10 10.17 -31.30
C GLN A 6 50.94 10.28 -32.32
N GLY A 7 51.12 11.00 -33.42
CA GLY A 7 50.09 11.13 -34.46
C GLY A 7 49.80 9.79 -35.18
N LYS A 8 50.82 8.98 -35.48
CA LYS A 8 50.62 7.68 -36.11
C LYS A 8 49.91 6.66 -35.18
N SER A 9 50.25 6.65 -33.91
CA SER A 9 49.60 5.79 -32.88
C SER A 9 48.14 6.16 -32.71
N MET A 10 47.81 7.46 -32.72
CA MET A 10 46.44 7.96 -32.61
C MET A 10 45.59 7.58 -33.84
N ILE A 11 46.19 7.71 -35.08
CA ILE A 11 45.48 7.31 -36.32
C ILE A 11 45.20 5.81 -36.33
N ILE A 12 46.17 4.98 -35.93
CA ILE A 12 46.01 3.51 -35.84
C ILE A 12 44.90 3.20 -34.82
N ALA A 13 44.90 3.80 -33.61
CA ALA A 13 43.88 3.60 -32.61
C ALA A 13 42.47 3.98 -33.09
N LEU A 14 42.34 5.13 -33.79
CA LEU A 14 41.08 5.56 -34.40
C LEU A 14 40.63 4.62 -35.53
N SER A 15 41.54 4.13 -36.35
CA SER A 15 41.22 3.15 -37.41
C SER A 15 40.75 1.81 -36.85
N VAL A 16 41.38 1.32 -35.79
CA VAL A 16 40.97 0.09 -35.09
C VAL A 16 39.58 0.30 -34.43
N LEU A 17 39.35 1.45 -33.80
CA LEU A 17 38.04 1.76 -33.20
C LEU A 17 36.94 1.85 -34.30
N ALA A 18 37.22 2.49 -35.43
CA ALA A 18 36.27 2.57 -36.55
C ALA A 18 35.96 1.17 -37.13
N LEU A 19 36.98 0.32 -37.26
CA LEU A 19 36.78 -1.08 -37.70
C LEU A 19 35.90 -1.88 -36.72
N ILE A 20 36.13 -1.74 -35.42
CA ILE A 20 35.31 -2.39 -34.38
C ILE A 20 33.86 -1.92 -34.46
N ILE A 21 33.61 -0.63 -34.63
CA ILE A 21 32.27 -0.07 -34.79
C ILE A 21 31.58 -0.64 -36.04
N ILE A 22 32.27 -0.66 -37.19
CA ILE A 22 31.72 -1.21 -38.43
C ILE A 22 31.36 -2.67 -38.29
N LEU A 23 32.27 -3.49 -37.70
CA LEU A 23 32.02 -4.90 -37.48
C LEU A 23 30.85 -5.13 -36.49
N SER A 24 30.76 -4.31 -35.46
CA SER A 24 29.62 -4.38 -34.50
C SER A 24 28.29 -4.04 -35.17
N ILE A 25 28.23 -2.99 -35.98
CA ILE A 25 27.03 -2.63 -36.75
C ILE A 25 26.68 -3.75 -37.74
N GLY A 26 27.67 -4.33 -38.42
CA GLY A 26 27.47 -5.46 -39.33
C GLY A 26 26.90 -6.69 -38.62
N ALA A 27 27.41 -6.99 -37.44
CA ALA A 27 26.90 -8.10 -36.62
C ALA A 27 25.44 -7.89 -36.19
N VAL A 28 25.11 -6.66 -35.74
CA VAL A 28 23.73 -6.28 -35.38
C VAL A 28 22.82 -6.37 -36.61
N TYR A 29 23.28 -5.86 -37.79
CA TYR A 29 22.52 -5.95 -39.04
C TYR A 29 22.15 -7.40 -39.39
N ILE A 30 23.14 -8.32 -39.34
CA ILE A 30 22.95 -9.72 -39.66
C ILE A 30 21.99 -10.39 -38.65
N HIS A 31 22.16 -10.08 -37.35
CA HIS A 31 21.27 -10.57 -36.31
C HIS A 31 19.83 -10.14 -36.58
N ASP A 32 19.61 -8.85 -36.81
CA ASP A 32 18.27 -8.27 -37.03
C ASP A 32 17.57 -8.86 -38.26
N LYS A 33 18.32 -9.13 -39.32
CA LYS A 33 17.78 -9.78 -40.52
C LYS A 33 17.39 -11.24 -40.30
N ARG A 34 18.08 -11.95 -39.39
CA ARG A 34 17.87 -13.39 -39.15
C ARG A 34 16.82 -13.68 -38.07
N GLN A 35 16.64 -12.79 -37.11
CA GLN A 35 15.65 -12.98 -36.05
C GLN A 35 14.21 -12.87 -36.61
N ASN A 36 13.24 -13.55 -35.94
CA ASN A 36 11.83 -13.59 -36.33
C ASN A 36 10.89 -12.91 -35.33
N GLU A 37 11.40 -12.46 -34.17
CA GLU A 37 10.61 -11.93 -33.05
C GLU A 37 10.11 -10.50 -33.32
N HIS A 38 10.96 -9.66 -33.95
CA HIS A 38 10.70 -8.24 -34.15
C HIS A 38 10.67 -7.83 -35.62
N THR A 39 9.48 -7.70 -36.20
CA THR A 39 9.29 -7.32 -37.60
C THR A 39 9.99 -5.99 -37.96
N ILE A 40 9.97 -5.01 -37.04
CA ILE A 40 10.60 -3.69 -37.25
C ILE A 40 12.12 -3.83 -37.37
N LEU A 41 12.78 -4.60 -36.49
CA LEU A 41 14.22 -4.83 -36.59
C LEU A 41 14.58 -5.56 -37.89
N ARG A 42 13.77 -6.54 -38.29
CA ARG A 42 13.99 -7.28 -39.53
C ARG A 42 13.86 -6.38 -40.79
N ASN A 43 12.89 -5.45 -40.80
CA ASN A 43 12.67 -4.52 -41.91
C ASN A 43 13.65 -3.35 -41.91
N PHE A 44 14.01 -2.85 -40.74
CA PHE A 44 14.88 -1.69 -40.50
C PHE A 44 16.02 -2.08 -39.53
N PRO A 45 16.99 -2.95 -40.00
CA PRO A 45 18.07 -3.40 -39.13
C PRO A 45 18.87 -2.21 -38.58
N VAL A 46 19.43 -2.36 -37.41
CA VAL A 46 20.21 -1.35 -36.67
C VAL A 46 19.35 -0.15 -36.25
N ILE A 47 18.77 0.57 -37.19
CA ILE A 47 18.00 1.79 -36.89
C ILE A 47 16.71 1.49 -36.13
N GLY A 48 16.13 0.30 -36.32
CA GLY A 48 14.93 -0.14 -35.59
C GLY A 48 15.11 -0.20 -34.07
N HIS A 49 16.35 -0.39 -33.58
CA HIS A 49 16.66 -0.39 -32.15
C HIS A 49 16.38 0.96 -31.48
N VAL A 50 16.46 2.09 -32.22
CA VAL A 50 16.12 3.43 -31.70
C VAL A 50 14.67 3.48 -31.20
N ARG A 51 13.75 2.79 -31.90
CA ARG A 51 12.35 2.70 -31.45
C ARG A 51 12.24 2.01 -30.10
N TYR A 52 12.86 0.84 -29.95
CA TYR A 52 12.77 0.07 -28.69
C TYR A 52 13.49 0.77 -27.55
N PHE A 53 14.58 1.43 -27.83
CA PHE A 53 15.24 2.33 -26.89
C PHE A 53 14.28 3.46 -26.44
N ALA A 54 13.62 4.12 -27.38
CA ALA A 54 12.65 5.20 -27.08
C ALA A 54 11.43 4.65 -26.29
N GLU A 55 10.93 3.46 -26.58
CA GLU A 55 9.87 2.82 -25.79
C GLU A 55 10.30 2.61 -24.34
N THR A 56 11.50 2.05 -24.12
CA THR A 56 12.02 1.79 -22.76
C THR A 56 12.27 3.08 -21.98
N TRP A 57 12.87 4.09 -22.61
CA TRP A 57 13.13 5.39 -22.00
C TRP A 57 11.87 6.23 -21.84
N GLY A 58 10.92 6.08 -22.73
CA GLY A 58 9.67 6.84 -22.73
C GLY A 58 8.84 6.66 -21.46
N GLU A 59 8.93 5.49 -20.80
CA GLU A 59 8.27 5.27 -19.51
C GLU A 59 8.81 6.22 -18.43
N TYR A 60 10.14 6.42 -18.38
CA TYR A 60 10.79 7.31 -17.41
C TYR A 60 10.63 8.77 -17.78
N MET A 61 10.78 9.08 -19.07
CA MET A 61 10.67 10.46 -19.56
C MET A 61 9.25 11.02 -19.37
N ARG A 62 8.21 10.21 -19.52
CA ARG A 62 6.83 10.63 -19.24
C ARG A 62 6.63 11.06 -17.80
N GLN A 63 7.22 10.35 -16.82
CA GLN A 63 7.08 10.66 -15.40
C GLN A 63 7.67 12.01 -14.99
N TYR A 64 8.73 12.48 -15.68
CA TYR A 64 9.51 13.63 -15.25
C TYR A 64 9.53 14.79 -16.21
N GLN A 65 9.18 14.59 -17.48
CA GLN A 65 9.32 15.61 -18.51
C GLN A 65 8.06 15.91 -19.32
N TYR A 66 7.22 14.91 -19.59
CA TYR A 66 6.12 15.09 -20.54
C TYR A 66 4.74 15.16 -19.89
N LEU A 67 4.53 14.55 -18.74
CA LEU A 67 3.25 14.64 -18.05
C LEU A 67 3.25 15.82 -17.07
N PRO A 68 2.16 16.60 -17.01
CA PRO A 68 1.98 17.58 -15.96
C PRO A 68 1.90 16.89 -14.59
N ASP A 69 2.29 17.60 -13.56
CA ASP A 69 2.48 17.08 -12.21
C ASP A 69 1.24 16.42 -11.58
N TRP A 70 0.05 16.70 -12.11
CA TRP A 70 -1.24 16.13 -11.65
C TRP A 70 -1.77 14.95 -12.48
N ALA A 71 -1.16 14.62 -13.64
CA ALA A 71 -1.77 13.68 -14.60
C ALA A 71 -1.22 12.25 -14.53
N GLU A 72 -0.07 12.01 -13.91
CA GLU A 72 0.56 10.70 -13.85
C GLU A 72 -0.26 9.72 -12.99
N ARG A 73 -0.28 8.44 -13.39
CA ARG A 73 -0.95 7.35 -12.68
C ARG A 73 0.04 6.21 -12.39
N PRO A 74 -0.17 5.41 -11.33
CA PRO A 74 -1.26 5.45 -10.34
C PRO A 74 -1.20 6.60 -9.33
N PHE A 75 -0.02 7.20 -9.09
CA PHE A 75 0.16 8.39 -8.26
C PHE A 75 0.83 9.49 -9.09
N ASN A 76 0.30 10.68 -8.98
CA ASN A 76 0.86 11.84 -9.66
C ASN A 76 2.12 12.36 -8.94
N ARG A 77 2.82 13.27 -9.58
CA ARG A 77 4.09 13.81 -9.07
C ARG A 77 3.90 14.66 -7.81
N LEU A 78 2.80 15.40 -7.69
CA LEU A 78 2.49 16.19 -6.48
C LEU A 78 2.35 15.28 -5.25
N GLU A 79 1.56 14.19 -5.36
CA GLU A 79 1.38 13.22 -4.29
C GLU A 79 2.70 12.57 -3.87
N ARG A 80 3.50 12.11 -4.85
CA ARG A 80 4.80 11.49 -4.57
C ARG A 80 5.79 12.48 -3.96
N SER A 81 5.85 13.71 -4.48
CA SER A 81 6.74 14.77 -3.97
C SER A 81 6.41 15.12 -2.54
N TRP A 82 5.13 15.20 -2.18
CA TRP A 82 4.71 15.45 -0.80
C TRP A 82 5.28 14.36 0.14
N VAL A 83 5.13 13.07 -0.21
CA VAL A 83 5.67 11.95 0.58
C VAL A 83 7.20 12.01 0.66
N TYR A 84 7.89 12.25 -0.47
CA TYR A 84 9.35 12.32 -0.48
C TYR A 84 9.90 13.46 0.39
N ARG A 85 9.29 14.64 0.32
CA ARG A 85 9.67 15.80 1.14
C ARG A 85 9.43 15.51 2.62
N SER A 86 8.26 14.99 2.97
CA SER A 86 7.91 14.61 4.34
C SER A 86 8.88 13.58 4.90
N ALA A 87 9.18 12.51 4.16
CA ALA A 87 10.12 11.47 4.57
C ALA A 87 11.56 11.99 4.77
N LYS A 88 11.98 12.96 3.96
CA LYS A 88 13.30 13.60 4.07
C LYS A 88 13.36 14.70 5.15
N GLY A 89 12.25 15.07 5.75
CA GLY A 89 12.16 16.18 6.70
C GLY A 89 12.28 17.56 6.04
N ILE A 90 11.98 17.65 4.75
CA ILE A 90 11.93 18.92 4.01
C ILE A 90 10.57 19.57 4.22
N SER A 91 10.52 20.91 4.30
CA SER A 91 9.27 21.67 4.42
C SER A 91 8.33 21.40 3.23
N ASN A 92 7.03 21.27 3.54
CA ASN A 92 5.95 21.18 2.54
C ASN A 92 5.22 22.51 2.33
N LEU A 93 5.77 23.62 2.80
CA LEU A 93 5.21 24.95 2.55
C LEU A 93 5.24 25.24 1.05
N VAL A 94 4.14 25.81 0.55
CA VAL A 94 3.97 26.26 -0.83
C VAL A 94 3.97 27.79 -0.90
N SER A 95 4.47 28.34 -2.00
CA SER A 95 4.44 29.77 -2.31
C SER A 95 3.46 30.03 -3.43
N PHE A 96 2.97 31.25 -3.57
CA PHE A 96 2.02 31.71 -4.58
C PHE A 96 0.57 31.19 -4.43
N GLY A 97 0.31 30.14 -3.69
CA GLY A 97 -1.04 29.62 -3.48
C GLY A 97 -1.22 28.18 -3.94
N SER A 98 -2.44 27.81 -4.32
CA SER A 98 -2.80 26.42 -4.62
C SER A 98 -2.16 25.88 -5.89
N GLU A 99 -1.50 24.76 -5.78
CA GLU A 99 -0.95 23.97 -6.91
C GLU A 99 -1.92 22.90 -7.42
N ASN A 100 -3.07 22.70 -6.72
CA ASN A 100 -3.97 21.59 -6.99
C ASN A 100 -5.42 22.08 -7.17
N LEU A 101 -6.18 21.34 -7.96
CA LEU A 101 -7.64 21.48 -8.06
C LEU A 101 -8.28 20.32 -7.33
N PRO A 102 -8.69 20.50 -6.06
CA PRO A 102 -9.22 19.41 -5.24
C PRO A 102 -10.62 18.99 -5.72
N ASN A 103 -10.98 17.72 -5.42
CA ASN A 103 -12.33 17.20 -5.64
C ASN A 103 -13.23 17.47 -4.42
N PHE A 104 -12.65 17.83 -3.29
CA PHE A 104 -13.33 18.19 -2.05
C PHE A 104 -12.51 19.24 -1.31
N VAL A 105 -13.15 20.01 -0.45
CA VAL A 105 -12.52 20.99 0.44
C VAL A 105 -13.03 20.81 1.86
N PHE A 106 -12.22 21.22 2.83
CA PHE A 106 -12.63 21.28 4.23
C PHE A 106 -13.23 22.66 4.54
N ARG A 107 -14.27 22.66 5.38
CA ARG A 107 -14.95 23.88 5.81
C ARG A 107 -14.18 24.49 6.97
N ASN A 108 -13.50 25.58 6.72
CA ASN A 108 -12.79 26.31 7.77
C ASN A 108 -13.75 26.99 8.74
N ALA A 109 -13.38 27.03 10.00
CA ALA A 109 -14.08 27.86 11.01
C ALA A 109 -13.69 29.32 10.86
N ALA A 110 -14.65 30.24 11.16
CA ALA A 110 -14.33 31.65 11.24
C ALA A 110 -13.40 31.99 12.43
N PHE A 111 -13.47 31.15 13.47
CA PHE A 111 -12.64 31.24 14.67
C PHE A 111 -11.95 29.87 14.86
N PRO A 112 -10.78 29.66 14.26
CA PRO A 112 -10.04 28.40 14.38
C PRO A 112 -9.47 28.23 15.80
N VAL A 113 -9.03 27.01 16.10
CA VAL A 113 -8.49 26.63 17.42
C VAL A 113 -7.16 27.35 17.69
N LEU A 114 -7.02 27.94 18.87
CA LEU A 114 -5.78 28.55 19.35
C LEU A 114 -4.75 27.47 19.74
N GLU A 115 -3.45 27.82 19.81
CA GLU A 115 -2.38 26.86 20.13
C GLU A 115 -2.60 26.17 21.49
N GLU A 116 -3.08 26.89 22.49
CA GLU A 116 -3.35 26.38 23.85
C GLU A 116 -4.60 25.49 23.93
N GLU A 117 -5.48 25.56 22.93
CA GLU A 117 -6.70 24.75 22.85
C GLU A 117 -6.47 23.41 22.13
N LYS A 118 -5.38 23.29 21.37
CA LYS A 118 -5.03 22.07 20.67
C LYS A 118 -4.83 20.91 21.62
N ARG A 119 -5.34 19.77 21.25
CA ARG A 119 -5.21 18.51 22.00
C ARG A 119 -4.65 17.41 21.09
N PRO A 120 -3.80 16.54 21.60
CA PRO A 120 -3.35 15.39 20.83
C PRO A 120 -4.54 14.47 20.51
N TRP A 121 -4.43 13.73 19.42
CA TRP A 121 -5.41 12.69 19.11
C TRP A 121 -5.51 11.69 20.28
N PRO A 122 -6.72 11.40 20.81
CA PRO A 122 -6.89 10.72 22.11
C PRO A 122 -6.58 9.20 22.05
N GLY A 123 -6.26 8.66 20.89
CA GLY A 123 -6.23 7.22 20.67
C GLY A 123 -7.64 6.62 20.60
N LYS A 124 -7.73 5.39 20.15
CA LYS A 124 -8.97 4.60 20.17
C LYS A 124 -8.69 3.15 20.53
N LEU A 125 -9.58 2.57 21.35
CA LEU A 125 -9.52 1.15 21.68
C LEU A 125 -10.07 0.31 20.52
N ILE A 126 -9.37 -0.76 20.16
CA ILE A 126 -9.81 -1.79 19.23
C ILE A 126 -10.07 -3.06 20.00
N GLY A 127 -11.27 -3.65 19.83
CA GLY A 127 -11.76 -4.75 20.66
C GLY A 127 -12.47 -4.29 21.93
N ILE A 128 -13.26 -5.17 22.50
CA ILE A 128 -13.99 -4.96 23.76
C ILE A 128 -13.46 -5.90 24.84
N ALA A 129 -13.44 -5.44 26.09
CA ALA A 129 -12.88 -6.17 27.22
C ALA A 129 -13.89 -7.12 27.90
N SER A 130 -15.19 -6.97 27.62
CA SER A 130 -16.25 -7.76 28.26
C SER A 130 -17.44 -7.96 27.33
N GLY A 131 -18.23 -8.98 27.59
CA GLY A 131 -19.41 -9.36 26.81
C GLY A 131 -19.11 -10.33 25.67
N PRO A 132 -20.13 -10.70 24.88
CA PRO A 132 -19.97 -11.61 23.77
C PRO A 132 -18.99 -11.04 22.72
N GLY A 133 -18.00 -11.85 22.31
CA GLY A 133 -16.95 -11.44 21.41
C GLY A 133 -15.85 -10.58 22.04
N ALA A 134 -15.72 -10.57 23.36
CA ALA A 134 -14.63 -9.89 24.06
C ALA A 134 -13.26 -10.47 23.71
N CYS A 135 -12.24 -9.61 23.77
CA CYS A 135 -10.83 -10.00 23.69
C CYS A 135 -10.21 -9.97 25.08
N THR A 136 -9.26 -10.88 25.34
CA THR A 136 -8.48 -10.84 26.58
C THR A 136 -7.57 -9.62 26.62
N GLU A 137 -7.05 -9.22 25.44
CA GLU A 137 -6.11 -8.12 25.27
C GLU A 137 -6.59 -7.12 24.20
N PRO A 138 -7.58 -6.25 24.51
CA PRO A 138 -7.95 -5.15 23.60
C PRO A 138 -6.75 -4.25 23.32
N PHE A 139 -6.66 -3.68 22.12
CA PHE A 139 -5.52 -2.88 21.70
C PHE A 139 -5.80 -1.36 21.75
N PRO A 140 -5.14 -0.60 22.64
CA PRO A 140 -5.22 0.85 22.68
C PRO A 140 -4.32 1.47 21.58
N ALA A 141 -4.88 1.71 20.41
CA ALA A 141 -4.18 2.29 19.29
C ALA A 141 -3.94 3.79 19.50
N LYS A 142 -2.68 4.22 19.33
CA LYS A 142 -2.22 5.57 19.69
C LYS A 142 -2.22 6.55 18.52
N ASN A 143 -2.31 6.07 17.29
CA ASN A 143 -2.20 6.88 16.08
C ASN A 143 -3.24 6.46 15.05
N PHE A 144 -3.82 7.44 14.35
CA PHE A 144 -4.83 7.18 13.32
C PHE A 144 -4.23 6.75 11.97
N PHE A 145 -2.94 7.03 11.69
CA PHE A 145 -2.29 6.73 10.41
C PHE A 145 -1.23 5.65 10.56
N ASN A 146 -1.39 4.51 9.89
CA ASN A 146 -0.65 3.28 10.15
C ASN A 146 -0.16 2.59 8.88
N ILE A 147 0.75 1.61 9.02
CA ILE A 147 1.34 0.85 7.91
C ILE A 147 0.44 -0.33 7.55
N SER A 148 -0.09 -0.33 6.32
CA SER A 148 -0.89 -1.44 5.77
C SER A 148 -0.05 -2.70 5.56
N GLY A 149 -0.72 -3.85 5.47
CA GLY A 149 -0.08 -5.16 5.29
C GLY A 149 0.76 -5.26 4.01
N MET A 150 2.05 -5.55 4.17
CA MET A 150 3.01 -5.78 3.10
C MET A 150 3.91 -6.96 3.46
N SER A 151 3.83 -8.05 2.68
CA SER A 151 4.49 -9.29 3.01
C SER A 151 5.99 -9.28 2.73
N TYR A 152 6.75 -9.98 3.60
CA TYR A 152 8.11 -10.40 3.27
C TYR A 152 8.06 -11.39 2.08
N GLY A 153 8.90 -11.17 1.11
CA GLY A 153 8.88 -11.84 -0.19
C GLY A 153 8.22 -11.01 -1.28
N ALA A 154 7.13 -10.27 -1.00
CA ALA A 154 6.71 -9.18 -1.89
C ALA A 154 7.67 -7.99 -1.76
N LEU A 155 8.02 -7.60 -0.52
CA LEU A 155 9.10 -6.66 -0.22
C LEU A 155 10.40 -7.41 0.13
N SER A 156 11.53 -6.75 -0.06
CA SER A 156 12.83 -7.22 0.40
C SER A 156 12.94 -7.20 1.92
N HIS A 157 13.87 -7.99 2.47
CA HIS A 157 14.13 -7.99 3.91
C HIS A 157 14.52 -6.59 4.43
N ALA A 158 15.35 -5.85 3.68
CA ALA A 158 15.76 -4.50 4.05
C ALA A 158 14.59 -3.52 4.14
N ALA A 159 13.62 -3.63 3.20
CA ALA A 159 12.42 -2.81 3.22
C ALA A 159 11.50 -3.15 4.41
N VAL A 160 11.29 -4.44 4.71
CA VAL A 160 10.49 -4.87 5.86
C VAL A 160 11.13 -4.46 7.18
N THR A 161 12.45 -4.63 7.34
CA THR A 161 13.20 -4.15 8.51
C THR A 161 13.06 -2.63 8.70
N ALA A 162 13.19 -1.85 7.61
CA ALA A 162 13.04 -0.40 7.67
C ALA A 162 11.64 0.02 8.12
N LEU A 163 10.59 -0.65 7.59
CA LEU A 163 9.21 -0.40 7.99
C LEU A 163 8.97 -0.77 9.46
N SER A 164 9.47 -1.93 9.90
CA SER A 164 9.34 -2.41 11.28
C SER A 164 9.97 -1.44 12.29
N ARG A 165 11.22 -1.03 12.04
CA ARG A 165 11.93 -0.05 12.87
C ARG A 165 11.25 1.33 12.84
N GLY A 166 10.83 1.77 11.64
CA GLY A 166 10.12 3.04 11.46
C GLY A 166 8.76 3.07 12.14
N ALA A 167 8.01 1.96 12.13
CA ALA A 167 6.76 1.80 12.85
C ALA A 167 6.95 2.00 14.36
N LYS A 168 8.00 1.39 14.94
CA LYS A 168 8.37 1.58 16.34
C LYS A 168 8.69 3.03 16.66
N LEU A 169 9.51 3.68 15.83
CA LEU A 169 9.90 5.08 15.99
C LEU A 169 8.70 6.04 15.94
N ALA A 170 7.72 5.74 15.09
CA ALA A 170 6.52 6.56 14.92
C ALA A 170 5.39 6.21 15.90
N GLY A 171 5.48 5.08 16.61
CA GLY A 171 4.41 4.58 17.47
C GLY A 171 3.16 4.15 16.69
N VAL A 172 3.34 3.66 15.45
CA VAL A 172 2.28 3.13 14.59
C VAL A 172 2.37 1.61 14.47
N TRP A 173 1.26 0.93 14.13
CA TRP A 173 1.34 -0.49 13.84
C TRP A 173 1.76 -0.77 12.39
N MET A 174 2.23 -1.98 12.15
CA MET A 174 2.56 -2.52 10.84
C MET A 174 1.83 -3.83 10.58
N GLY A 175 1.17 -3.96 9.43
CA GLY A 175 0.62 -5.24 8.97
C GLY A 175 1.68 -6.14 8.34
N THR A 176 1.63 -7.46 8.65
CA THR A 176 2.57 -8.44 8.06
C THR A 176 2.32 -8.69 6.57
N GLY A 177 1.11 -8.35 6.07
CA GLY A 177 0.65 -8.91 4.80
C GLY A 177 0.38 -10.42 4.91
N GLU A 178 -0.09 -11.02 3.82
CA GLU A 178 -0.55 -12.41 3.78
C GLU A 178 0.55 -13.48 3.69
N GLY A 179 1.81 -13.09 3.78
CA GLY A 179 2.98 -13.99 3.62
C GLY A 179 3.45 -14.68 4.89
N GLY A 180 2.76 -14.45 6.03
CA GLY A 180 3.18 -14.92 7.35
C GLY A 180 4.09 -13.93 8.07
N LEU A 181 4.37 -14.23 9.34
CA LEU A 181 5.25 -13.43 10.21
C LEU A 181 6.71 -13.78 9.94
N SER A 182 7.55 -12.80 9.64
CA SER A 182 9.00 -12.97 9.50
C SER A 182 9.77 -12.33 10.65
N LYS A 183 11.01 -12.75 10.85
CA LYS A 183 11.95 -12.10 11.81
C LYS A 183 12.13 -10.60 11.52
N PHE A 184 12.05 -10.20 10.26
CA PHE A 184 12.19 -8.80 9.85
C PHE A 184 11.00 -7.93 10.28
N HIS A 185 9.79 -8.48 10.38
CA HIS A 185 8.65 -7.79 10.97
C HIS A 185 8.84 -7.56 12.48
N LEU A 186 9.44 -8.51 13.18
CA LEU A 186 9.67 -8.45 14.63
C LEU A 186 10.84 -7.55 15.02
N GLU A 187 11.81 -7.35 14.12
CA GLU A 187 13.11 -6.72 14.40
C GLU A 187 13.00 -5.30 14.97
N GLY A 188 12.02 -4.52 14.54
CA GLY A 188 11.83 -3.15 15.04
C GLY A 188 11.19 -3.07 16.42
N GLY A 189 10.53 -4.13 16.88
CA GLY A 189 9.85 -4.16 18.17
C GLY A 189 8.61 -3.25 18.25
N GLY A 190 8.02 -2.87 17.11
CA GLY A 190 6.77 -2.13 17.01
C GLY A 190 5.54 -3.03 17.09
N ASP A 191 4.35 -2.42 17.14
CA ASP A 191 3.08 -3.14 17.14
C ASP A 191 2.79 -3.74 15.76
N ILE A 192 2.31 -4.97 15.73
CA ILE A 192 2.10 -5.74 14.50
C ILE A 192 0.66 -6.25 14.43
N VAL A 193 0.09 -6.16 13.23
CA VAL A 193 -1.16 -6.83 12.83
C VAL A 193 -0.79 -8.07 12.01
N MET A 194 -1.08 -9.26 12.52
CA MET A 194 -0.88 -10.52 11.81
C MET A 194 -2.00 -10.74 10.80
N GLN A 195 -1.69 -10.70 9.51
CA GLN A 195 -2.68 -10.88 8.45
C GLN A 195 -2.76 -12.34 8.01
N ILE A 196 -3.97 -12.90 7.97
CA ILE A 196 -4.28 -14.25 7.52
C ILE A 196 -4.96 -14.16 6.15
N GLY A 197 -4.21 -14.46 5.10
CA GLY A 197 -4.75 -14.54 3.74
C GLY A 197 -5.40 -15.89 3.44
N THR A 198 -5.95 -16.03 2.23
CA THR A 198 -6.70 -17.21 1.79
C THR A 198 -5.91 -18.51 1.78
N ALA A 199 -4.58 -18.44 1.70
CA ALA A 199 -3.68 -19.58 1.84
C ALA A 199 -3.23 -19.84 3.28
N LYS A 200 -3.57 -18.96 4.25
CA LYS A 200 -3.21 -19.07 5.66
C LYS A 200 -1.70 -19.23 5.93
N TYR A 201 -0.85 -18.63 5.07
CA TYR A 201 0.61 -18.72 5.24
C TYR A 201 1.05 -18.28 6.65
N GLY A 202 1.94 -19.07 7.24
CA GLY A 202 2.46 -18.87 8.60
C GLY A 202 1.57 -19.41 9.71
N VAL A 203 0.29 -19.70 9.41
CA VAL A 203 -0.70 -20.24 10.37
C VAL A 203 -1.49 -21.43 9.80
N ARG A 204 -0.86 -22.21 8.92
CA ARG A 204 -1.48 -23.36 8.24
C ARG A 204 -0.84 -24.67 8.62
N GLU A 205 -1.63 -25.74 8.56
CA GLU A 205 -1.16 -27.12 8.54
C GLU A 205 -0.72 -27.52 7.11
N LEU A 206 -0.11 -28.69 6.96
CA LEU A 206 0.35 -29.18 5.66
C LEU A 206 -0.78 -29.35 4.63
N ASP A 207 -1.98 -29.67 5.06
CA ASP A 207 -3.18 -29.78 4.23
C ASP A 207 -3.81 -28.43 3.87
N GLY A 208 -3.29 -27.32 4.45
CA GLY A 208 -3.77 -25.97 4.24
C GLY A 208 -4.90 -25.54 5.17
N SER A 209 -5.32 -26.36 6.12
CA SER A 209 -6.22 -25.96 7.18
C SER A 209 -5.57 -24.98 8.17
N LEU A 210 -6.36 -24.33 9.03
CA LEU A 210 -5.85 -23.41 10.04
C LEU A 210 -5.16 -24.19 11.17
N SER A 211 -3.91 -23.84 11.48
CA SER A 211 -3.16 -24.36 12.60
C SER A 211 -3.44 -23.57 13.88
N GLU A 212 -4.16 -24.17 14.82
CA GLU A 212 -4.44 -23.54 16.11
C GLU A 212 -3.18 -23.33 16.94
N THR A 213 -2.26 -24.28 16.88
CA THR A 213 -0.96 -24.20 17.56
C THR A 213 -0.18 -22.97 17.08
N ARG A 214 -0.10 -22.77 15.76
CA ARG A 214 0.60 -21.63 15.18
C ARG A 214 -0.07 -20.29 15.52
N ILE A 215 -1.41 -20.24 15.61
CA ILE A 215 -2.10 -19.02 16.07
C ILE A 215 -1.70 -18.68 17.50
N ARG A 216 -1.69 -19.66 18.43
CA ARG A 216 -1.27 -19.42 19.81
C ARG A 216 0.19 -19.02 19.93
N GLU A 217 1.09 -19.67 19.18
CA GLU A 217 2.51 -19.31 19.15
C GLU A 217 2.74 -17.88 18.65
N ILE A 218 2.07 -17.47 17.59
CA ILE A 218 2.18 -16.11 17.05
C ILE A 218 1.56 -15.09 18.00
N ALA A 219 0.41 -15.39 18.60
CA ALA A 219 -0.24 -14.52 19.57
C ALA A 219 0.60 -14.27 20.83
N ALA A 220 1.51 -15.19 21.18
CA ALA A 220 2.43 -15.04 22.31
C ALA A 220 3.53 -13.99 22.10
N TYR A 221 3.81 -13.58 20.87
CA TYR A 221 4.74 -12.46 20.64
C TYR A 221 4.15 -11.15 21.16
N PRO A 222 4.84 -10.40 22.02
CA PRO A 222 4.33 -9.15 22.61
C PRO A 222 4.06 -8.06 21.57
N GLN A 223 4.69 -8.13 20.41
CA GLN A 223 4.48 -7.19 19.29
C GLN A 223 3.16 -7.45 18.55
N ILE A 224 2.63 -8.69 18.57
CA ILE A 224 1.36 -9.01 17.91
C ILE A 224 0.21 -8.43 18.72
N LYS A 225 -0.48 -7.45 18.17
CA LYS A 225 -1.57 -6.73 18.82
C LYS A 225 -2.94 -7.13 18.28
N MET A 226 -3.02 -7.49 17.02
CA MET A 226 -4.28 -7.82 16.35
C MET A 226 -4.06 -8.90 15.29
N PHE A 227 -5.13 -9.59 14.93
CA PHE A 227 -5.21 -10.45 13.77
C PHE A 227 -6.14 -9.85 12.71
N GLU A 228 -5.87 -10.07 11.44
CA GLU A 228 -6.66 -9.59 10.32
C GLU A 228 -6.94 -10.72 9.33
N VAL A 229 -8.20 -11.11 9.19
CA VAL A 229 -8.65 -12.05 8.15
C VAL A 229 -8.80 -11.28 6.84
N LYS A 230 -8.00 -11.63 5.84
CA LYS A 230 -8.06 -10.96 4.54
C LYS A 230 -8.91 -11.76 3.56
N LEU A 231 -10.09 -11.25 3.22
CA LEU A 231 -10.96 -11.81 2.19
C LEU A 231 -10.51 -11.38 0.80
N ALA A 232 -10.14 -10.10 0.65
CA ALA A 232 -9.73 -9.51 -0.63
C ALA A 232 -8.78 -8.31 -0.42
N GLN A 233 -8.27 -7.77 -1.51
CA GLN A 233 -7.57 -6.48 -1.57
C GLN A 233 -7.98 -5.71 -2.81
N GLY A 234 -7.93 -4.37 -2.77
CA GLY A 234 -8.46 -3.46 -3.77
C GLY A 234 -8.07 -3.78 -5.20
N ALA A 235 -6.78 -4.01 -5.46
CA ALA A 235 -6.29 -4.25 -6.82
C ALA A 235 -6.72 -5.57 -7.46
N LYS A 236 -7.23 -6.54 -6.70
CA LYS A 236 -7.60 -7.87 -7.22
C LYS A 236 -8.66 -8.58 -6.38
N PRO A 237 -9.88 -8.04 -6.30
CA PRO A 237 -10.97 -8.73 -5.64
C PRO A 237 -11.27 -10.06 -6.34
N GLY A 238 -11.48 -11.13 -5.57
CA GLY A 238 -11.77 -12.46 -6.12
C GLY A 238 -10.57 -13.19 -6.74
N LYS A 239 -9.34 -12.69 -6.54
CA LYS A 239 -8.13 -13.39 -6.94
C LYS A 239 -7.11 -13.41 -5.80
N GLY A 240 -6.58 -14.60 -5.52
CA GLY A 240 -5.57 -14.81 -4.49
C GLY A 240 -4.22 -14.15 -4.80
N GLY A 241 -3.35 -14.11 -3.80
CA GLY A 241 -1.98 -13.64 -3.93
C GLY A 241 -1.14 -14.51 -4.86
N ILE A 242 -0.23 -13.88 -5.59
CA ILE A 242 0.77 -14.57 -6.41
C ILE A 242 2.14 -14.04 -6.02
N LEU A 243 3.06 -14.95 -5.67
CA LEU A 243 4.47 -14.67 -5.54
C LEU A 243 5.21 -15.57 -6.51
N PRO A 244 5.89 -15.01 -7.53
CA PRO A 244 6.60 -15.79 -8.53
C PRO A 244 7.70 -16.67 -7.93
N ALA A 245 7.99 -17.82 -8.54
CA ALA A 245 8.96 -18.82 -8.12
C ALA A 245 10.33 -18.24 -7.80
N ASN A 246 10.82 -17.30 -8.62
CA ASN A 246 12.10 -16.62 -8.43
C ASN A 246 12.19 -15.76 -7.15
N LYS A 247 11.06 -15.50 -6.49
CA LYS A 247 10.97 -14.81 -5.19
C LYS A 247 10.80 -15.77 -4.02
N VAL A 248 10.51 -17.04 -4.24
CA VAL A 248 10.28 -18.05 -3.19
C VAL A 248 11.61 -18.69 -2.82
N THR A 249 12.36 -18.00 -1.95
CA THR A 249 13.60 -18.50 -1.35
C THR A 249 13.30 -19.54 -0.27
N ALA A 250 14.31 -20.31 0.17
CA ALA A 250 14.20 -21.29 1.26
C ALA A 250 13.59 -20.68 2.52
N GLU A 251 13.97 -19.45 2.91
CA GLU A 251 13.43 -18.76 4.07
C GLU A 251 11.93 -18.42 3.89
N ILE A 252 11.54 -17.91 2.72
CA ILE A 252 10.14 -17.60 2.41
C ILE A 252 9.31 -18.87 2.33
N ALA A 253 9.85 -19.95 1.73
CA ALA A 253 9.22 -21.26 1.66
C ALA A 253 8.92 -21.81 3.05
N ALA A 254 9.89 -21.74 3.97
CA ALA A 254 9.74 -22.17 5.36
C ALA A 254 8.66 -21.35 6.12
N ILE A 255 8.64 -20.01 5.98
CA ILE A 255 7.64 -19.14 6.61
C ILE A 255 6.23 -19.45 6.09
N ARG A 256 6.09 -19.72 4.77
CA ARG A 256 4.78 -19.96 4.14
C ARG A 256 4.30 -21.41 4.26
N GLY A 257 5.18 -22.36 4.58
CA GLY A 257 4.88 -23.79 4.56
C GLY A 257 4.61 -24.29 3.13
N ILE A 258 5.49 -23.94 2.16
CA ILE A 258 5.39 -24.31 0.74
C ILE A 258 6.77 -24.75 0.19
N PRO A 259 6.83 -25.46 -0.95
CA PRO A 259 8.08 -25.78 -1.61
C PRO A 259 8.86 -24.55 -2.08
N GLU A 260 10.19 -24.58 -1.97
CA GLU A 260 11.08 -23.56 -2.50
C GLU A 260 11.08 -23.56 -4.04
N GLY A 261 11.27 -22.36 -4.64
CA GLY A 261 11.43 -22.20 -6.09
C GLY A 261 10.18 -22.51 -6.91
N GLN A 262 9.02 -22.57 -6.30
CA GLN A 262 7.72 -22.74 -6.97
C GLN A 262 6.82 -21.52 -6.76
N ASP A 263 5.93 -21.24 -7.73
CA ASP A 263 4.97 -20.16 -7.61
C ASP A 263 4.08 -20.36 -6.38
N SER A 264 4.03 -19.33 -5.52
CA SER A 264 3.15 -19.31 -4.37
C SER A 264 1.82 -18.68 -4.75
N ILE A 265 0.80 -19.51 -5.00
CA ILE A 265 -0.53 -19.08 -5.45
C ILE A 265 -1.53 -19.33 -4.33
N SER A 266 -2.18 -18.27 -3.86
CA SER A 266 -3.25 -18.35 -2.87
C SER A 266 -4.60 -18.66 -3.54
N PRO A 267 -5.51 -19.41 -2.89
CA PRO A 267 -6.87 -19.57 -3.36
C PRO A 267 -7.62 -18.24 -3.53
N ASN A 268 -8.64 -18.21 -4.37
CA ASN A 268 -9.44 -17.02 -4.64
C ASN A 268 -10.26 -16.56 -3.40
N ARG A 269 -10.62 -17.49 -2.52
CA ARG A 269 -11.26 -17.27 -1.22
C ARG A 269 -10.74 -18.25 -0.19
N HIS A 270 -11.01 -18.00 1.08
CA HIS A 270 -10.80 -19.02 2.12
C HIS A 270 -11.68 -20.22 1.83
N ARG A 271 -11.11 -21.45 1.90
CA ARG A 271 -11.84 -22.68 1.61
C ARG A 271 -12.93 -22.95 2.66
N ASP A 272 -12.68 -22.52 3.86
CA ASP A 272 -13.53 -22.69 5.05
C ASP A 272 -14.42 -21.46 5.35
N ILE A 273 -14.52 -20.50 4.41
CA ILE A 273 -15.42 -19.35 4.52
C ILE A 273 -16.17 -19.19 3.19
N GLY A 274 -17.41 -19.60 3.17
CA GLY A 274 -18.29 -19.50 2.00
C GLY A 274 -19.52 -18.60 2.22
N ASN A 275 -19.78 -18.20 3.47
CA ASN A 275 -20.91 -17.36 3.86
C ASN A 275 -20.59 -16.53 5.11
N ILE A 276 -21.53 -15.67 5.55
CA ILE A 276 -21.38 -14.77 6.69
C ILE A 276 -21.21 -15.52 8.01
N GLN A 277 -21.95 -16.58 8.22
CA GLN A 277 -21.91 -17.39 9.45
C GLN A 277 -20.55 -18.08 9.62
N GLU A 278 -20.03 -18.66 8.54
CA GLU A 278 -18.68 -19.25 8.54
C GLU A 278 -17.59 -18.19 8.75
N LEU A 279 -17.77 -16.98 8.20
CA LEU A 279 -16.86 -15.85 8.48
C LEU A 279 -16.89 -15.48 9.96
N GLY A 280 -18.08 -15.36 10.54
CA GLY A 280 -18.26 -15.07 11.96
C GLY A 280 -17.64 -16.15 12.87
N ALA A 281 -17.90 -17.42 12.58
CA ALA A 281 -17.30 -18.54 13.30
C ALA A 281 -15.76 -18.54 13.20
N PHE A 282 -15.20 -18.20 12.03
CA PHE A 282 -13.75 -18.09 11.83
C PHE A 282 -13.14 -16.95 12.64
N ILE A 283 -13.79 -15.78 12.67
CA ILE A 283 -13.40 -14.63 13.50
C ILE A 283 -13.40 -15.03 14.99
N HIS A 284 -14.50 -15.61 15.45
CA HIS A 284 -14.64 -16.07 16.83
C HIS A 284 -13.55 -17.08 17.21
N ARG A 285 -13.27 -18.06 16.35
CA ARG A 285 -12.20 -19.05 16.56
C ARG A 285 -10.84 -18.41 16.73
N ILE A 286 -10.44 -17.47 15.83
CA ILE A 286 -9.15 -16.79 15.94
C ILE A 286 -9.07 -15.94 17.21
N ARG A 287 -10.14 -15.21 17.57
CA ARG A 287 -10.19 -14.40 18.78
C ARG A 287 -10.05 -15.26 20.04
N THR A 288 -10.73 -16.39 20.10
CA THR A 288 -10.64 -17.34 21.23
C THR A 288 -9.23 -17.93 21.36
N LEU A 289 -8.58 -18.28 20.25
CA LEU A 289 -7.24 -18.86 20.24
C LEU A 289 -6.15 -17.84 20.61
N SER A 290 -6.31 -16.60 20.17
CA SER A 290 -5.29 -15.56 20.32
C SER A 290 -5.49 -14.65 21.53
N GLY A 291 -6.72 -14.50 22.02
CA GLY A 291 -7.09 -13.50 23.03
C GLY A 291 -7.08 -12.06 22.54
N LYS A 292 -6.81 -11.83 21.25
CA LYS A 292 -6.56 -10.49 20.65
C LYS A 292 -7.69 -10.07 19.73
N PRO A 293 -7.82 -8.75 19.43
CA PRO A 293 -8.78 -8.24 18.45
C PRO A 293 -8.59 -8.89 17.07
N VAL A 294 -9.71 -9.20 16.43
CA VAL A 294 -9.73 -9.79 15.08
C VAL A 294 -10.56 -8.93 14.15
N GLY A 295 -9.92 -8.45 13.09
CA GLY A 295 -10.57 -7.69 12.04
C GLY A 295 -10.67 -8.44 10.72
N VAL A 296 -11.35 -7.82 9.77
CA VAL A 296 -11.54 -8.36 8.42
C VAL A 296 -11.20 -7.30 7.38
N LYS A 297 -10.26 -7.63 6.49
CA LYS A 297 -9.95 -6.79 5.33
C LYS A 297 -10.71 -7.28 4.11
N PHE A 298 -11.42 -6.36 3.46
CA PHE A 298 -12.26 -6.68 2.30
C PHE A 298 -12.39 -5.49 1.33
N VAL A 299 -12.95 -5.76 0.16
CA VAL A 299 -13.30 -4.79 -0.86
C VAL A 299 -14.82 -4.73 -0.97
N VAL A 300 -15.38 -3.53 -0.98
CA VAL A 300 -16.81 -3.33 -1.09
C VAL A 300 -17.23 -3.49 -2.55
N GLY A 301 -18.14 -4.42 -2.83
CA GLY A 301 -18.82 -4.56 -4.13
C GLY A 301 -20.25 -4.03 -4.09
N SER A 302 -20.91 -4.15 -2.93
CA SER A 302 -22.27 -3.65 -2.71
C SER A 302 -22.56 -3.43 -1.24
N SER A 303 -23.50 -2.54 -0.94
CA SER A 303 -24.00 -2.30 0.43
C SER A 303 -24.76 -3.51 0.98
N ALA A 304 -25.36 -4.33 0.15
CA ALA A 304 -26.16 -5.48 0.56
C ALA A 304 -25.36 -6.50 1.40
N PHE A 305 -24.12 -6.80 0.98
CA PHE A 305 -23.25 -7.69 1.76
C PHE A 305 -22.91 -7.10 3.11
N VAL A 306 -22.52 -5.83 3.16
CA VAL A 306 -22.14 -5.14 4.42
C VAL A 306 -23.32 -5.09 5.37
N ASN A 307 -24.51 -4.77 4.85
CA ASN A 307 -25.74 -4.70 5.63
C ASN A 307 -26.13 -6.07 6.22
N ALA A 308 -26.11 -7.14 5.41
CA ALA A 308 -26.38 -8.50 5.87
C ALA A 308 -25.36 -8.96 6.94
N TRP A 309 -24.08 -8.65 6.74
CA TRP A 309 -23.02 -8.99 7.70
C TRP A 309 -23.17 -8.26 9.03
N PHE A 310 -23.45 -6.95 9.02
CA PHE A 310 -23.63 -6.18 10.25
C PHE A 310 -24.96 -6.49 10.95
N ALA A 311 -25.98 -6.94 10.21
CA ALA A 311 -27.19 -7.51 10.80
C ALA A 311 -26.89 -8.82 11.56
N ASP A 312 -26.06 -9.72 10.98
CA ASP A 312 -25.60 -10.93 11.68
C ASP A 312 -24.81 -10.60 12.95
N CYS A 313 -23.98 -9.57 12.92
CA CYS A 313 -23.23 -9.10 14.11
C CYS A 313 -24.14 -8.67 15.28
N ARG A 314 -25.37 -8.26 15.01
CA ARG A 314 -26.34 -7.91 16.06
C ARG A 314 -26.99 -9.14 16.68
N THR A 315 -27.21 -10.17 15.89
CA THR A 315 -27.81 -11.45 16.36
C THR A 315 -26.78 -12.39 16.95
N HIS A 316 -25.55 -12.33 16.48
CA HIS A 316 -24.42 -13.14 16.95
C HIS A 316 -23.22 -12.22 17.28
N PRO A 317 -23.25 -11.52 18.42
CA PRO A 317 -22.19 -10.53 18.75
C PRO A 317 -20.78 -11.15 18.86
N GLU A 318 -20.66 -12.44 19.15
CA GLU A 318 -19.40 -13.19 19.17
C GLU A 318 -18.77 -13.34 17.78
N HIS A 319 -19.58 -13.30 16.70
CA HIS A 319 -19.13 -13.33 15.30
C HIS A 319 -18.66 -11.97 14.80
N CYS A 320 -18.97 -10.90 15.53
CA CYS A 320 -18.68 -9.55 15.14
C CYS A 320 -17.14 -9.30 15.07
N PRO A 321 -16.60 -8.74 14.00
CA PRO A 321 -15.20 -8.33 13.98
C PRO A 321 -14.96 -7.14 14.91
N ASP A 322 -13.74 -7.01 15.43
CA ASP A 322 -13.37 -5.85 16.24
C ASP A 322 -13.07 -4.63 15.38
N TYR A 323 -12.69 -4.86 14.14
CA TYR A 323 -12.55 -3.83 13.11
C TYR A 323 -12.79 -4.39 11.71
N VAL A 324 -13.14 -3.51 10.81
CA VAL A 324 -13.19 -3.78 9.37
C VAL A 324 -12.17 -2.89 8.66
N HIS A 325 -11.39 -3.48 7.76
CA HIS A 325 -10.40 -2.80 6.96
C HIS A 325 -10.91 -2.70 5.52
N VAL A 326 -11.48 -1.54 5.19
CA VAL A 326 -12.06 -1.24 3.88
C VAL A 326 -10.93 -0.86 2.93
N ASP A 327 -10.68 -1.70 1.93
CA ASP A 327 -9.67 -1.45 0.89
C ASP A 327 -10.36 -1.03 -0.42
N GLY A 328 -10.18 0.22 -0.82
CA GLY A 328 -10.75 0.74 -2.07
C GLY A 328 -10.24 -0.02 -3.29
N GLY A 329 -11.06 -0.11 -4.36
CA GLY A 329 -10.73 -0.78 -5.61
C GLY A 329 -9.42 -0.29 -6.25
N GLU A 330 -9.05 0.97 -6.01
CA GLU A 330 -7.77 1.57 -6.39
C GLU A 330 -6.57 1.14 -5.53
N GLY A 331 -6.77 0.23 -4.58
CA GLY A 331 -5.71 -0.36 -3.77
C GLY A 331 -4.58 -0.97 -4.62
N GLY A 332 -3.39 -1.13 -4.04
CA GLY A 332 -2.22 -1.60 -4.78
C GLY A 332 -1.85 -3.05 -4.50
N THR A 333 -1.05 -3.61 -5.41
CA THR A 333 -0.43 -4.93 -5.28
C THR A 333 0.84 -5.01 -6.11
N GLY A 334 1.69 -6.00 -5.85
CA GLY A 334 2.85 -6.30 -6.70
C GLY A 334 2.49 -6.96 -8.03
N ALA A 335 1.34 -7.65 -8.10
CA ALA A 335 0.87 -8.32 -9.31
C ALA A 335 -0.67 -8.47 -9.28
N ALA A 336 -1.34 -7.89 -10.26
CA ALA A 336 -2.77 -8.04 -10.50
C ALA A 336 -3.06 -8.04 -12.00
N PRO A 337 -4.10 -8.75 -12.47
CA PRO A 337 -4.63 -8.53 -13.79
C PRO A 337 -5.20 -7.12 -13.92
N ALA A 338 -4.90 -6.42 -15.02
CA ALA A 338 -5.39 -5.07 -15.27
C ALA A 338 -6.93 -5.00 -15.20
N SER A 339 -7.61 -6.03 -15.71
CA SER A 339 -9.08 -6.14 -15.65
C SER A 339 -9.66 -6.08 -14.23
N LEU A 340 -8.95 -6.59 -13.22
CA LEU A 340 -9.38 -6.48 -11.83
C LEU A 340 -8.96 -5.16 -11.21
N ALA A 341 -7.72 -4.73 -11.49
CA ALA A 341 -7.15 -3.53 -10.89
C ALA A 341 -7.87 -2.23 -11.31
N ASP A 342 -8.41 -2.21 -12.54
CA ASP A 342 -9.00 -1.01 -13.11
C ASP A 342 -10.55 -1.01 -13.09
N TYR A 343 -11.20 -2.19 -12.95
CA TYR A 343 -12.65 -2.29 -13.22
C TYR A 343 -13.44 -3.01 -12.13
N VAL A 344 -12.83 -3.51 -11.06
CA VAL A 344 -13.56 -4.31 -10.05
C VAL A 344 -13.32 -3.77 -8.64
N GLY A 345 -14.41 -3.60 -7.90
CA GLY A 345 -14.42 -3.03 -6.56
C GLY A 345 -14.68 -1.53 -6.53
N LEU A 346 -15.45 -1.07 -5.56
CA LEU A 346 -15.73 0.35 -5.39
C LEU A 346 -14.48 1.11 -4.94
N PRO A 347 -14.21 2.31 -5.48
CA PRO A 347 -13.16 3.17 -4.95
C PRO A 347 -13.45 3.55 -3.50
N ILE A 348 -12.42 3.88 -2.73
CA ILE A 348 -12.56 4.20 -1.29
C ILE A 348 -13.53 5.36 -1.06
N THR A 349 -13.62 6.31 -1.98
CA THR A 349 -14.54 7.43 -1.93
C THR A 349 -16.02 7.04 -1.94
N GLN A 350 -16.34 5.85 -2.46
CA GLN A 350 -17.69 5.28 -2.43
C GLN A 350 -17.83 4.18 -1.37
N ALA A 351 -16.80 3.37 -1.19
CA ALA A 351 -16.81 2.23 -0.29
C ALA A 351 -16.88 2.63 1.19
N LEU A 352 -16.13 3.65 1.59
CA LEU A 352 -16.04 4.07 2.99
C LEU A 352 -17.36 4.67 3.51
N PRO A 353 -18.02 5.62 2.82
CA PRO A 353 -19.32 6.14 3.26
C PRO A 353 -20.39 5.04 3.42
N ILE A 354 -20.44 4.08 2.49
CA ILE A 354 -21.37 2.92 2.58
C ILE A 354 -21.13 2.13 3.88
N VAL A 355 -19.90 1.80 4.19
CA VAL A 355 -19.58 1.00 5.39
C VAL A 355 -19.84 1.80 6.67
N ALA A 356 -19.53 3.09 6.68
CA ALA A 356 -19.77 3.98 7.82
C ALA A 356 -21.28 4.16 8.10
N GLU A 357 -22.09 4.37 7.05
CA GLU A 357 -23.54 4.48 7.15
C GLU A 357 -24.18 3.19 7.65
N VAL A 358 -23.79 2.04 7.08
CA VAL A 358 -24.31 0.75 7.53
C VAL A 358 -23.89 0.45 8.98
N ARG A 359 -22.64 0.78 9.38
CA ARG A 359 -22.22 0.68 10.79
C ARG A 359 -23.10 1.51 11.72
N LEU A 360 -23.40 2.74 11.31
CA LEU A 360 -24.26 3.66 12.06
C LEU A 360 -25.68 3.14 12.18
N SER A 361 -26.29 2.70 11.07
CA SER A 361 -27.68 2.19 11.05
C SER A 361 -27.89 0.95 11.91
N HIS A 362 -26.82 0.14 12.11
CA HIS A 362 -26.86 -1.02 12.99
C HIS A 362 -26.44 -0.72 14.44
N GLY A 363 -26.03 0.50 14.79
CA GLY A 363 -25.60 0.88 16.13
C GLY A 363 -24.28 0.21 16.57
N LEU A 364 -23.36 -0.02 15.62
CA LEU A 364 -22.12 -0.77 15.86
C LEU A 364 -20.87 0.13 15.98
N GLN A 365 -21.02 1.46 16.18
CA GLN A 365 -19.90 2.41 16.20
C GLN A 365 -18.89 2.12 17.31
N ASP A 366 -19.36 1.69 18.46
CA ASP A 366 -18.50 1.34 19.60
C ASP A 366 -17.96 -0.10 19.52
N ARG A 367 -18.56 -0.94 18.69
CA ARG A 367 -18.20 -2.35 18.54
C ARG A 367 -17.21 -2.60 17.42
N ILE A 368 -17.38 -1.94 16.27
CA ILE A 368 -16.57 -2.14 15.07
C ILE A 368 -15.82 -0.85 14.74
N ARG A 369 -14.49 -0.91 14.71
CA ARG A 369 -13.68 0.18 14.18
C ARG A 369 -13.53 0.05 12.66
N ILE A 370 -13.45 1.19 11.94
CA ILE A 370 -13.20 1.22 10.51
C ILE A 370 -11.77 1.69 10.25
N ILE A 371 -11.00 0.87 9.53
CA ILE A 371 -9.71 1.22 8.97
C ILE A 371 -9.92 1.44 7.47
N ALA A 372 -9.57 2.61 6.94
CA ALA A 372 -9.67 2.93 5.52
C ALA A 372 -8.31 2.76 4.82
N ALA A 373 -8.32 2.19 3.61
CA ALA A 373 -7.17 2.10 2.70
C ALA A 373 -7.61 2.28 1.25
N GLY A 374 -6.72 2.80 0.40
CA GLY A 374 -6.98 3.07 -1.01
C GLY A 374 -6.38 4.41 -1.42
N LYS A 375 -5.13 4.45 -1.88
CA LYS A 375 -4.41 5.68 -2.31
C LYS A 375 -4.42 6.85 -1.30
N LEU A 376 -4.65 6.59 -0.03
CA LEU A 376 -4.64 7.58 1.05
C LEU A 376 -3.17 7.86 1.46
N VAL A 377 -2.51 8.78 0.76
CA VAL A 377 -1.07 9.03 0.91
C VAL A 377 -0.73 10.49 1.21
N THR A 378 -1.71 11.39 1.17
CA THR A 378 -1.60 12.83 1.45
C THR A 378 -2.57 13.24 2.55
N PRO A 379 -2.31 14.33 3.30
CA PRO A 379 -3.09 14.70 4.48
C PRO A 379 -4.55 15.04 4.17
N ASP A 380 -4.83 15.66 3.03
CA ASP A 380 -6.19 15.92 2.55
C ASP A 380 -7.00 14.63 2.43
N LYS A 381 -6.44 13.57 1.81
CA LYS A 381 -7.13 12.29 1.65
C LYS A 381 -7.32 11.54 2.97
N VAL A 382 -6.35 11.65 3.88
CA VAL A 382 -6.45 11.04 5.21
C VAL A 382 -7.49 11.76 6.04
N ALA A 383 -7.50 13.11 6.07
CA ALA A 383 -8.50 13.91 6.75
C ALA A 383 -9.91 13.65 6.19
N TRP A 384 -10.05 13.57 4.85
CA TRP A 384 -11.29 13.17 4.20
C TRP A 384 -11.80 11.81 4.71
N ALA A 385 -10.94 10.79 4.77
CA ALA A 385 -11.35 9.49 5.24
C ALA A 385 -11.81 9.50 6.72
N LEU A 386 -11.19 10.32 7.56
CA LEU A 386 -11.62 10.52 8.96
C LEU A 386 -12.98 11.24 9.03
N CYS A 387 -13.24 12.23 8.15
CA CYS A 387 -14.54 12.86 8.03
C CYS A 387 -15.63 11.85 7.65
N GLU A 388 -15.35 10.95 6.70
CA GLU A 388 -16.28 9.94 6.19
C GLU A 388 -16.44 8.72 7.12
N GLY A 389 -15.97 8.81 8.36
CA GLY A 389 -16.24 7.85 9.42
C GLY A 389 -15.20 6.75 9.61
N ALA A 390 -14.01 6.86 9.01
CA ALA A 390 -12.89 6.02 9.38
C ALA A 390 -12.41 6.34 10.80
N ASP A 391 -12.11 5.31 11.58
CA ASP A 391 -11.44 5.46 12.87
C ASP A 391 -9.92 5.54 12.70
N PHE A 392 -9.42 4.87 11.66
CA PHE A 392 -8.01 4.79 11.31
C PHE A 392 -7.82 4.75 9.79
N VAL A 393 -6.63 5.11 9.36
CA VAL A 393 -6.20 4.98 7.97
C VAL A 393 -4.94 4.14 7.91
N SER A 394 -4.86 3.25 6.92
CA SER A 394 -3.65 2.49 6.64
C SER A 394 -3.16 2.74 5.22
N SER A 395 -1.84 2.88 5.05
CA SER A 395 -1.22 3.12 3.76
C SER A 395 -0.08 2.12 3.50
N ALA A 396 -0.08 1.51 2.31
CA ALA A 396 1.05 0.70 1.85
C ALA A 396 1.99 1.55 0.99
N ARG A 397 1.49 2.08 -0.12
CA ARG A 397 2.32 2.77 -1.13
C ARG A 397 2.89 4.09 -0.64
N GLY A 398 2.19 4.81 0.27
CA GLY A 398 2.77 5.98 0.93
C GLY A 398 4.05 5.62 1.68
N PHE A 399 4.03 4.56 2.47
CA PHE A 399 5.23 4.09 3.16
C PHE A 399 6.28 3.49 2.21
N MET A 400 5.89 2.88 1.09
CA MET A 400 6.85 2.49 0.05
C MET A 400 7.57 3.71 -0.55
N PHE A 401 6.86 4.81 -0.82
CA PHE A 401 7.48 6.07 -1.26
C PHE A 401 8.43 6.64 -0.21
N SER A 402 8.09 6.55 1.07
CA SER A 402 8.99 6.99 2.14
C SER A 402 10.28 6.18 2.20
N LEU A 403 10.25 4.89 1.81
CA LEU A 403 11.44 4.05 1.62
C LEU A 403 12.28 4.46 0.39
N GLY A 404 11.73 5.25 -0.54
CA GLY A 404 12.38 5.64 -1.77
C GLY A 404 11.87 4.93 -3.02
N CYS A 405 10.67 4.35 -3.01
CA CYS A 405 10.02 3.84 -4.22
C CYS A 405 9.84 4.99 -5.23
N ILE A 406 10.20 4.75 -6.48
CA ILE A 406 10.10 5.73 -7.58
C ILE A 406 8.97 5.41 -8.56
N GLN A 407 8.06 4.52 -8.21
CA GLN A 407 6.96 4.06 -9.08
C GLN A 407 7.47 3.45 -10.41
N ALA A 408 8.58 2.68 -10.34
CA ALA A 408 9.17 2.02 -11.51
C ALA A 408 8.34 0.87 -12.09
N MET A 409 7.21 0.52 -11.45
CA MET A 409 6.27 -0.54 -11.88
C MET A 409 6.91 -1.94 -12.04
N LYS A 410 8.05 -2.20 -11.38
CA LYS A 410 8.82 -3.46 -11.43
C LYS A 410 8.60 -4.34 -10.19
N CYS A 411 7.50 -4.13 -9.44
CA CYS A 411 7.26 -4.86 -8.17
C CYS A 411 7.06 -6.36 -8.37
N GLY A 412 6.39 -6.78 -9.44
CA GLY A 412 6.12 -8.19 -9.75
C GLY A 412 7.36 -8.96 -10.19
N SER A 413 8.25 -8.35 -10.96
CA SER A 413 9.43 -9.00 -11.54
C SER A 413 10.58 -9.25 -10.56
N GLY A 414 10.58 -8.58 -9.38
CA GLY A 414 11.71 -8.66 -8.44
C GLY A 414 12.94 -7.83 -8.84
N SER A 415 12.85 -7.03 -9.91
CA SER A 415 13.92 -6.18 -10.44
C SER A 415 13.75 -4.70 -10.06
N CYS A 416 13.20 -4.43 -8.88
CA CYS A 416 12.98 -3.08 -8.38
C CYS A 416 14.32 -2.33 -8.23
N PRO A 417 14.52 -1.20 -8.95
CA PRO A 417 15.80 -0.50 -8.95
C PRO A 417 16.14 0.17 -7.61
N THR A 418 15.16 0.34 -6.72
CA THR A 418 15.35 0.97 -5.41
C THR A 418 15.48 -0.03 -4.25
N GLY A 419 15.52 -1.33 -4.56
CA GLY A 419 15.67 -2.38 -3.55
C GLY A 419 14.40 -2.72 -2.76
N VAL A 420 13.30 -1.95 -2.90
CA VAL A 420 12.09 -2.11 -2.07
C VAL A 420 11.42 -3.47 -2.31
N THR A 421 11.28 -3.90 -3.58
CA THR A 421 10.67 -5.18 -3.96
C THR A 421 11.64 -6.09 -4.73
N ALA A 422 12.95 -5.80 -4.66
CA ALA A 422 13.97 -6.54 -5.33
C ALA A 422 14.24 -7.90 -4.67
N VAL A 423 14.73 -8.86 -5.48
CA VAL A 423 15.29 -10.14 -5.03
C VAL A 423 16.82 -10.11 -5.10
N ASP A 424 17.38 -9.41 -6.12
CA ASP A 424 18.82 -9.29 -6.29
C ASP A 424 19.49 -8.56 -5.11
N PRO A 425 20.44 -9.20 -4.40
CA PRO A 425 21.16 -8.58 -3.30
C PRO A 425 21.89 -7.27 -3.67
N LYS A 426 22.30 -7.13 -4.94
CA LYS A 426 22.97 -5.90 -5.41
C LYS A 426 22.02 -4.70 -5.38
N LEU A 427 20.75 -4.91 -5.72
CA LEU A 427 19.72 -3.85 -5.67
C LEU A 427 19.26 -3.61 -4.22
N ILE A 428 19.11 -4.67 -3.42
CA ILE A 428 18.69 -4.57 -2.01
C ILE A 428 19.73 -3.80 -1.19
N ARG A 429 21.02 -4.01 -1.44
CA ARG A 429 22.12 -3.33 -0.74
C ARG A 429 22.03 -1.80 -0.80
N GLY A 430 21.39 -1.24 -1.83
CA GLY A 430 21.17 0.20 -1.97
C GLY A 430 20.12 0.77 -1.00
N LEU A 431 19.35 -0.09 -0.33
CA LEU A 431 18.35 0.32 0.65
C LEU A 431 18.91 0.13 2.07
N ASP A 432 19.35 1.23 2.70
CA ASP A 432 19.81 1.20 4.10
C ASP A 432 18.61 1.24 5.06
N PRO A 433 18.35 0.15 5.83
CA PRO A 433 17.22 0.11 6.75
C PRO A 433 17.27 1.18 7.86
N ALA A 434 18.44 1.63 8.29
CA ALA A 434 18.57 2.62 9.35
C ALA A 434 18.09 4.00 8.86
N ASP A 435 18.59 4.48 7.70
CA ASP A 435 18.12 5.72 7.08
C ASP A 435 16.62 5.66 6.75
N LYS A 436 16.18 4.54 6.17
CA LYS A 436 14.78 4.41 5.74
C LYS A 436 13.81 4.31 6.91
N ALA A 437 14.19 3.74 8.04
CA ALA A 437 13.35 3.74 9.25
C ALA A 437 13.04 5.16 9.73
N VAL A 438 14.05 6.05 9.73
CA VAL A 438 13.85 7.47 10.06
C VAL A 438 12.90 8.14 9.08
N ARG A 439 13.01 7.85 7.77
CA ARG A 439 12.12 8.41 6.75
C ARG A 439 10.67 7.93 6.92
N VAL A 440 10.48 6.65 7.24
CA VAL A 440 9.16 6.07 7.55
C VAL A 440 8.53 6.81 8.74
N ALA A 441 9.30 7.00 9.82
CA ALA A 441 8.81 7.68 11.01
C ALA A 441 8.47 9.16 10.74
N ARG A 442 9.32 9.87 9.99
CA ARG A 442 9.08 11.27 9.60
C ARG A 442 7.82 11.42 8.74
N TYR A 443 7.61 10.51 7.78
CA TYR A 443 6.39 10.53 6.96
C TYR A 443 5.14 10.31 7.80
N ALA A 444 5.14 9.32 8.70
CA ALA A 444 4.01 9.07 9.58
C ALA A 444 3.70 10.26 10.49
N LYS A 445 4.74 10.85 11.11
CA LYS A 445 4.55 12.02 11.97
C LYS A 445 4.07 13.24 11.17
N ARG A 446 4.68 13.55 10.04
CA ARG A 446 4.26 14.69 9.19
C ARG A 446 2.81 14.53 8.73
N MET A 447 2.38 13.30 8.40
CA MET A 447 0.98 13.03 8.06
C MET A 447 0.03 13.42 9.21
N GLN A 448 0.36 13.03 10.43
CA GLN A 448 -0.45 13.37 11.60
C GLN A 448 -0.48 14.88 11.83
N ASP A 449 0.70 15.52 11.82
CA ASP A 449 0.82 16.97 12.04
C ASP A 449 -0.01 17.77 11.01
N GLU A 450 0.05 17.41 9.72
CA GLU A 450 -0.68 18.12 8.64
C GLU A 450 -2.21 17.85 8.66
N VAL A 451 -2.62 16.64 9.07
CA VAL A 451 -4.04 16.32 9.27
C VAL A 451 -4.60 17.11 10.46
N ASP A 452 -3.84 17.26 11.55
CA ASP A 452 -4.23 18.10 12.67
C ASP A 452 -4.27 19.59 12.28
N VAL A 453 -3.40 20.09 11.40
CA VAL A 453 -3.48 21.46 10.84
C VAL A 453 -4.83 21.67 10.13
N ILE A 454 -5.29 20.67 9.34
CA ILE A 454 -6.61 20.74 8.70
C ILE A 454 -7.72 20.77 9.76
N ALA A 455 -7.65 19.92 10.78
CA ALA A 455 -8.63 19.86 11.86
C ALA A 455 -8.72 21.21 12.62
N HIS A 456 -7.57 21.78 13.00
CA HIS A 456 -7.52 23.07 13.70
C HIS A 456 -8.10 24.21 12.86
N SER A 457 -7.87 24.19 11.54
CA SER A 457 -8.50 25.16 10.62
C SER A 457 -10.02 25.02 10.56
N CYS A 458 -10.54 23.79 10.77
CA CYS A 458 -11.98 23.52 10.87
C CYS A 458 -12.58 23.85 12.27
N GLY A 459 -11.78 24.36 13.22
CA GLY A 459 -12.22 24.65 14.59
C GLY A 459 -12.26 23.43 15.50
N LEU A 460 -11.53 22.36 15.16
CA LEU A 460 -11.47 21.11 15.91
C LEU A 460 -10.15 21.02 16.71
N GLU A 461 -10.22 20.57 17.94
CA GLU A 461 -9.03 20.43 18.80
C GLU A 461 -8.04 19.36 18.30
N ASN A 462 -8.54 18.35 17.58
CA ASN A 462 -7.75 17.27 16.97
C ASN A 462 -8.53 16.53 15.89
N ALA A 463 -7.83 15.72 15.10
CA ALA A 463 -8.38 14.94 14.00
C ALA A 463 -9.46 13.91 14.41
N GLY A 464 -9.56 13.53 15.69
CA GLY A 464 -10.59 12.62 16.19
C GLY A 464 -12.01 13.20 16.19
N GLN A 465 -12.12 14.52 16.05
CA GLN A 465 -13.38 15.25 16.04
C GLN A 465 -13.95 15.44 14.63
N PHE A 466 -13.26 15.02 13.57
CA PHE A 466 -13.79 15.09 12.21
C PHE A 466 -15.15 14.37 12.07
N ARG A 467 -16.04 14.99 11.26
CA ARG A 467 -17.37 14.49 10.91
C ARG A 467 -17.66 14.85 9.45
N PRO A 468 -18.65 14.20 8.81
CA PRO A 468 -18.99 14.48 7.40
C PRO A 468 -19.29 15.95 7.09
N GLU A 469 -19.84 16.71 8.05
CA GLU A 469 -20.11 18.13 7.87
C GLU A 469 -18.88 19.02 7.67
N HIS A 470 -17.68 18.53 8.01
CA HIS A 470 -16.42 19.28 7.85
C HIS A 470 -15.83 19.21 6.45
N VAL A 471 -16.38 18.36 5.57
CA VAL A 471 -15.92 18.21 4.19
C VAL A 471 -17.04 18.53 3.21
N THR A 472 -16.70 19.05 2.03
CA THR A 472 -17.65 19.33 0.95
C THR A 472 -17.04 18.89 -0.36
N GLU A 473 -17.73 18.05 -1.10
CA GLU A 473 -17.35 17.70 -2.48
C GLU A 473 -17.56 18.89 -3.40
N ILE A 474 -16.61 19.11 -4.30
CA ILE A 474 -16.72 20.13 -5.35
C ILE A 474 -17.22 19.43 -6.60
N GLU A 475 -18.49 19.66 -6.97
CA GLU A 475 -19.00 19.29 -8.27
C GLU A 475 -18.19 20.05 -9.32
N ARG A 476 -17.33 19.35 -10.06
CA ARG A 476 -16.78 19.89 -11.28
C ARG A 476 -17.90 19.93 -12.30
N GLY A 477 -18.62 21.04 -12.34
CA GLY A 477 -19.52 21.31 -13.44
C GLY A 477 -18.73 21.15 -14.71
N VAL A 478 -19.14 20.24 -15.59
CA VAL A 478 -18.79 20.30 -16.99
C VAL A 478 -19.09 21.74 -17.36
N ALA A 479 -18.09 22.50 -17.82
CA ALA A 479 -18.30 23.83 -18.36
C ALA A 479 -19.12 23.66 -19.67
N GLY A 480 -20.37 23.31 -19.54
CA GLY A 480 -21.39 23.39 -20.52
C GLY A 480 -21.85 24.84 -20.51
N PHE A 481 -21.54 25.57 -21.56
CA PHE A 481 -22.17 26.81 -21.94
C PHE A 481 -23.68 26.69 -21.66
N ARG A 482 -24.16 27.19 -20.53
CA ARG A 482 -25.55 27.61 -20.44
C ARG A 482 -25.61 28.94 -21.20
N ALA A 483 -25.99 28.86 -22.47
CA ALA A 483 -26.50 30.00 -23.18
C ALA A 483 -27.67 30.54 -22.33
N HIS A 484 -27.51 31.73 -21.78
CA HIS A 484 -28.63 32.50 -21.28
C HIS A 484 -29.53 32.81 -22.48
N GLY A 485 -30.58 32.02 -22.63
CA GLY A 485 -31.67 32.30 -23.53
C GLY A 485 -32.83 32.83 -22.70
N SER A 486 -33.10 34.12 -22.93
CA SER A 486 -34.31 34.88 -22.68
C SER A 486 -35.11 34.58 -21.45
#